data_59d77521bbe428397d26e02d995d58ac
#
_entry.id   59d77521bbe428397d26e02d995d58ac
#
_cell.length_a   1.000
_cell.length_b   1.000
_cell.length_c   1.000
_cell.angle_alpha   90.00
_cell.angle_beta   90.00
_cell.angle_gamma   90.00
#
_symmetry.space_group_name_H-M   'P 1'
#
loop_
_entity.id
_entity.type
_entity.pdbx_description
1 polymer ?
#
loop_
_entity_poly.entity_id
_entity_poly.type
_entity_poly.pdbx_seq_one_letter_code
_entity_poly.pdbx_strand_id
1 'polypeptide(L)'
;YSLKVGKKKLLENVNISFDKKYINHILGSNGAGKSSFAKTCVGMLEFEGKIEENQEAILIGSSSNIPAEFTLDDVIKLLKKKFEAQKIMGLYDLLKLNKVSKNLQIKKMSDGQKQKIKLLAFLSADPKVIILDEFTNALDKNSSIDLYEFLMEYKKTHEAVIINITHNLSDLEYMEGKYYYINNLEITEIASKDEIVAMYIRGE
;
A
#
# COMPACT_ATOMS: atom_id res chain seq x y z
N TYR A 1 19.13 -7.06 6.26
CA TYR A 1 18.53 -6.95 4.92
C TYR A 1 19.37 -6.03 4.04
N SER A 2 19.77 -6.50 2.87
CA SER A 2 20.45 -5.67 1.87
C SER A 2 19.81 -5.88 0.49
N LEU A 3 19.69 -4.80 -0.28
CA LEU A 3 19.05 -4.80 -1.59
C LEU A 3 19.98 -4.22 -2.65
N LYS A 4 20.15 -4.98 -3.73
CA LYS A 4 20.91 -4.58 -4.91
C LYS A 4 20.09 -4.85 -6.17
N VAL A 5 20.05 -3.89 -7.08
CA VAL A 5 19.40 -4.03 -8.39
C VAL A 5 20.44 -3.80 -9.49
N GLY A 6 20.77 -4.87 -10.22
CA GLY A 6 21.91 -4.88 -11.11
C GLY A 6 23.22 -4.59 -10.38
N LYS A 7 23.92 -3.52 -10.76
CA LYS A 7 25.16 -3.08 -10.09
C LYS A 7 24.95 -2.06 -8.97
N LYS A 8 23.73 -1.51 -8.83
CA LYS A 8 23.44 -0.45 -7.86
C LYS A 8 22.97 -1.05 -6.53
N LYS A 9 23.69 -0.76 -5.45
CA LYS A 9 23.18 -0.98 -4.09
C LYS A 9 22.10 0.07 -3.82
N LEU A 10 20.99 -0.36 -3.22
CA LEU A 10 19.87 0.50 -2.83
C LEU A 10 19.70 0.55 -1.33
N LEU A 11 19.93 -0.58 -0.63
CA LEU A 11 19.90 -0.68 0.82
C LEU A 11 21.02 -1.60 1.28
N GLU A 12 21.63 -1.32 2.44
CA GLU A 12 22.76 -2.09 2.96
C GLU A 12 22.63 -2.28 4.47
N ASN A 13 22.64 -3.54 4.92
CA ASN A 13 22.61 -3.96 6.33
C ASN A 13 21.44 -3.36 7.15
N VAL A 14 20.30 -3.11 6.51
CA VAL A 14 19.12 -2.56 7.18
C VAL A 14 18.55 -3.57 8.17
N ASN A 15 18.32 -3.14 9.40
CA ASN A 15 17.58 -3.87 10.42
C ASN A 15 16.45 -2.99 10.93
N ILE A 16 15.22 -3.29 10.56
CA ILE A 16 14.05 -2.47 10.85
C ILE A 16 12.83 -3.34 11.10
N SER A 17 11.95 -2.87 11.97
CA SER A 17 10.64 -3.47 12.22
C SER A 17 9.54 -2.43 12.02
N PHE A 18 8.41 -2.87 11.48
CA PHE A 18 7.24 -2.03 11.27
C PHE A 18 6.18 -2.33 12.32
N ASP A 19 5.54 -1.28 12.82
CA ASP A 19 4.56 -1.37 13.88
C ASP A 19 3.21 -1.86 13.35
N LYS A 20 2.61 -2.85 14.06
CA LYS A 20 1.28 -3.37 13.74
C LYS A 20 0.15 -2.44 14.16
N LYS A 21 0.38 -1.46 15.03
CA LYS A 21 -0.66 -0.54 15.53
C LYS A 21 -0.85 0.69 14.64
N TYR A 22 0.17 1.07 13.90
CA TYR A 22 0.20 2.30 13.12
C TYR A 22 0.33 2.02 11.62
N ILE A 23 -0.03 2.98 10.80
CA ILE A 23 0.38 2.99 9.39
C ILE A 23 1.84 3.43 9.35
N ASN A 24 2.68 2.67 8.67
CA ASN A 24 4.11 2.95 8.58
C ASN A 24 4.38 3.68 7.26
N HIS A 25 4.60 4.98 7.32
CA HIS A 25 4.88 5.80 6.14
C HIS A 25 6.35 5.77 5.80
N ILE A 26 6.68 5.44 4.55
CA ILE A 26 8.05 5.46 4.03
C ILE A 26 8.16 6.57 2.98
N LEU A 27 9.02 7.54 3.24
CA LEU A 27 9.40 8.58 2.32
C LEU A 27 10.87 8.42 1.90
N GLY A 28 11.30 9.22 0.96
CA GLY A 28 12.68 9.28 0.49
C GLY A 28 12.76 9.82 -0.93
N SER A 29 13.93 10.22 -1.36
CA SER A 29 14.16 10.79 -2.69
C SER A 29 13.81 9.82 -3.83
N ASN A 30 13.61 10.35 -5.04
CA ASN A 30 13.39 9.52 -6.22
C ASN A 30 14.62 8.66 -6.50
N GLY A 31 14.40 7.37 -6.74
CA GLY A 31 15.49 6.43 -6.98
C GLY A 31 16.22 5.93 -5.71
N ALA A 32 15.77 6.28 -4.50
CA ALA A 32 16.31 5.79 -3.23
C ALA A 32 16.04 4.30 -2.98
N GLY A 33 15.13 3.67 -3.75
CA GLY A 33 14.87 2.23 -3.61
C GLY A 33 13.52 1.87 -3.02
N LYS A 34 12.62 2.83 -2.76
CA LYS A 34 11.30 2.62 -2.15
C LYS A 34 10.49 1.49 -2.81
N SER A 35 10.21 1.62 -4.11
CA SER A 35 9.44 0.60 -4.85
C SER A 35 10.21 -0.72 -5.03
N SER A 36 11.54 -0.68 -5.02
CA SER A 36 12.36 -1.91 -5.02
C SER A 36 12.26 -2.62 -3.68
N PHE A 37 12.28 -1.89 -2.57
CA PHE A 37 12.01 -2.42 -1.23
C PHE A 37 10.61 -3.07 -1.17
N ALA A 38 9.56 -2.39 -1.65
CA ALA A 38 8.21 -2.94 -1.74
C ALA A 38 8.16 -4.28 -2.49
N LYS A 39 8.83 -4.34 -3.64
CA LYS A 39 8.90 -5.56 -4.48
C LYS A 39 9.65 -6.71 -3.81
N THR A 40 10.70 -6.43 -3.03
CA THR A 40 11.39 -7.48 -2.27
C THR A 40 10.53 -8.04 -1.15
N CYS A 41 9.74 -7.19 -0.47
CA CYS A 41 8.85 -7.64 0.59
C CYS A 41 7.80 -8.67 0.12
N VAL A 42 7.45 -8.66 -1.17
CA VAL A 42 6.51 -9.63 -1.78
C VAL A 42 7.21 -10.67 -2.65
N GLY A 43 8.53 -10.80 -2.54
CA GLY A 43 9.30 -11.82 -3.25
C GLY A 43 9.47 -11.58 -4.76
N MET A 44 9.22 -10.37 -5.25
CA MET A 44 9.38 -10.02 -6.68
C MET A 44 10.82 -9.64 -7.06
N LEU A 45 11.68 -9.36 -6.08
CA LEU A 45 13.10 -9.07 -6.27
C LEU A 45 13.94 -9.86 -5.27
N GLU A 46 15.12 -10.28 -5.68
CA GLU A 46 16.10 -10.93 -4.83
C GLU A 46 16.74 -9.93 -3.85
N PHE A 47 17.10 -10.40 -2.66
CA PHE A 47 17.75 -9.63 -1.61
C PHE A 47 18.66 -10.53 -0.77
N GLU A 48 19.55 -9.93 0.01
CA GLU A 48 20.37 -10.63 0.99
C GLU A 48 19.81 -10.40 2.40
N GLY A 49 19.75 -11.47 3.22
CA GLY A 49 19.24 -11.43 4.58
C GLY A 49 17.86 -12.07 4.74
N LYS A 50 17.05 -11.55 5.67
CA LYS A 50 15.75 -12.12 6.02
C LYS A 50 14.68 -11.02 6.05
N ILE A 51 13.50 -11.34 5.54
CA ILE A 51 12.25 -10.59 5.74
C ILE A 51 11.26 -11.55 6.38
N GLU A 52 10.72 -11.17 7.54
CA GLU A 52 9.70 -11.97 8.23
C GLU A 52 8.31 -11.66 7.65
N GLU A 53 7.42 -12.64 7.71
CA GLU A 53 6.02 -12.56 7.23
C GLU A 53 5.84 -12.20 5.74
N ASN A 54 6.89 -12.28 4.90
CA ASN A 54 6.82 -11.92 3.48
C ASN A 54 5.92 -12.84 2.64
N GLN A 55 5.68 -14.07 3.07
CA GLN A 55 4.78 -15.02 2.36
C GLN A 55 3.31 -14.59 2.38
N GLU A 56 2.92 -13.78 3.35
CA GLU A 56 1.58 -13.26 3.51
C GLU A 56 1.51 -11.75 3.19
N ALA A 57 2.51 -11.24 2.48
CA ALA A 57 2.58 -9.84 2.07
C ALA A 57 1.92 -9.63 0.70
N ILE A 58 1.22 -8.51 0.55
CA ILE A 58 0.69 -8.05 -0.73
C ILE A 58 1.21 -6.65 -1.06
N LEU A 59 1.34 -6.39 -2.35
CA LEU A 59 1.73 -5.08 -2.88
C LEU A 59 0.60 -4.52 -3.73
N ILE A 60 0.10 -3.34 -3.36
CA ILE A 60 -0.91 -2.59 -4.10
C ILE A 60 -0.27 -1.29 -4.61
N GLY A 61 -0.12 -1.18 -5.91
CA GLY A 61 0.52 -0.05 -6.58
C GLY A 61 0.30 -0.11 -8.08
N SER A 62 1.21 0.50 -8.83
CA SER A 62 1.15 0.56 -10.30
C SER A 62 1.28 -0.81 -10.97
N SER A 63 1.97 -1.76 -10.32
CA SER A 63 2.17 -3.13 -10.84
C SER A 63 1.02 -4.09 -10.53
N SER A 64 0.11 -3.73 -9.63
CA SER A 64 -1.03 -4.56 -9.26
C SER A 64 -2.28 -4.13 -10.05
N ASN A 65 -2.73 -4.96 -10.98
CA ASN A 65 -3.84 -4.63 -11.84
C ASN A 65 -4.94 -5.70 -11.80
N ILE A 66 -6.18 -5.24 -11.99
CA ILE A 66 -7.35 -6.08 -12.25
C ILE A 66 -7.63 -5.98 -13.75
N PRO A 67 -8.04 -7.07 -14.43
CA PRO A 67 -8.33 -7.02 -15.85
C PRO A 67 -9.32 -5.90 -16.20
N ALA A 68 -8.95 -5.07 -17.16
CA ALA A 68 -9.66 -3.83 -17.50
C ALA A 68 -11.07 -4.06 -18.04
N GLU A 69 -11.33 -5.24 -18.61
CA GLU A 69 -12.61 -5.68 -19.16
C GLU A 69 -13.57 -6.21 -18.11
N PHE A 70 -13.08 -6.56 -16.91
CA PHE A 70 -13.93 -7.02 -15.82
C PHE A 70 -14.84 -5.90 -15.33
N THR A 71 -15.99 -6.30 -14.83
CA THR A 71 -16.91 -5.46 -14.05
C THR A 71 -16.70 -5.70 -12.56
N LEU A 72 -17.23 -4.82 -11.71
CA LEU A 72 -17.24 -5.04 -10.26
C LEU A 72 -17.96 -6.36 -9.90
N ASP A 73 -19.03 -6.71 -10.64
CA ASP A 73 -19.77 -7.97 -10.43
C ASP A 73 -18.90 -9.19 -10.75
N ASP A 74 -18.10 -9.14 -11.83
CA ASP A 74 -17.15 -10.20 -12.18
C ASP A 74 -16.10 -10.41 -11.08
N VAL A 75 -15.54 -9.32 -10.54
CA VAL A 75 -14.60 -9.38 -9.44
C VAL A 75 -15.24 -10.03 -8.21
N ILE A 76 -16.42 -9.60 -7.79
CA ILE A 76 -17.14 -10.17 -6.65
C ILE A 76 -17.42 -11.66 -6.86
N LYS A 77 -17.90 -12.06 -8.03
CA LYS A 77 -18.15 -13.46 -8.37
C LYS A 77 -16.89 -14.33 -8.30
N LEU A 78 -15.77 -13.78 -8.78
CA LEU A 78 -14.48 -14.47 -8.72
C LEU A 78 -13.99 -14.64 -7.27
N LEU A 79 -14.07 -13.59 -6.48
CA LEU A 79 -13.66 -13.61 -5.07
C LEU A 79 -14.49 -14.60 -4.25
N LYS A 80 -15.80 -14.64 -4.44
CA LYS A 80 -16.72 -15.57 -3.76
C LYS A 80 -16.44 -17.06 -4.05
N LYS A 81 -15.69 -17.39 -5.09
CA LYS A 81 -15.23 -18.76 -5.35
C LYS A 81 -14.07 -19.19 -4.43
N LYS A 82 -13.35 -18.24 -3.85
CA LYS A 82 -12.12 -18.50 -3.10
C LYS A 82 -12.20 -18.06 -1.63
N PHE A 83 -12.99 -17.05 -1.34
CA PHE A 83 -13.09 -16.42 -0.03
C PHE A 83 -14.53 -16.38 0.47
N GLU A 84 -14.70 -16.24 1.77
CA GLU A 84 -16.03 -16.18 2.41
C GLU A 84 -16.83 -14.96 1.96
N ALA A 85 -18.08 -15.20 1.57
CA ALA A 85 -18.95 -14.14 1.05
C ALA A 85 -19.20 -13.00 2.05
N GLN A 86 -19.30 -13.32 3.35
CA GLN A 86 -19.52 -12.33 4.41
C GLN A 86 -18.35 -11.35 4.50
N LYS A 87 -17.11 -11.85 4.43
CA LYS A 87 -15.89 -11.04 4.44
C LYS A 87 -15.83 -10.10 3.23
N ILE A 88 -16.10 -10.62 2.03
CA ILE A 88 -16.12 -9.82 0.80
C ILE A 88 -17.15 -8.70 0.92
N MET A 89 -18.35 -9.01 1.44
CA MET A 89 -19.40 -8.00 1.58
C MET A 89 -19.07 -6.96 2.65
N GLY A 90 -18.42 -7.35 3.76
CA GLY A 90 -17.91 -6.40 4.76
C GLY A 90 -16.93 -5.39 4.16
N LEU A 91 -15.94 -5.87 3.38
CA LEU A 91 -15.01 -4.99 2.66
C LEU A 91 -15.72 -4.14 1.60
N TYR A 92 -16.68 -4.70 0.88
CA TYR A 92 -17.49 -4.00 -0.11
C TYR A 92 -18.22 -2.79 0.50
N ASP A 93 -18.84 -3.00 1.67
CA ASP A 93 -19.59 -1.96 2.37
C ASP A 93 -18.64 -0.89 2.95
N LEU A 94 -17.54 -1.31 3.56
CA LEU A 94 -16.51 -0.42 4.11
C LEU A 94 -15.87 0.46 3.02
N LEU A 95 -15.64 -0.09 1.81
CA LEU A 95 -15.15 0.62 0.64
C LEU A 95 -16.22 1.50 -0.04
N LYS A 96 -17.45 1.50 0.47
CA LYS A 96 -18.60 2.24 -0.11
C LYS A 96 -18.84 1.89 -1.59
N LEU A 97 -18.60 0.62 -1.98
CA LEU A 97 -18.74 0.15 -3.37
C LEU A 97 -20.18 0.03 -3.84
N ASN A 98 -21.15 0.15 -2.95
CA ASN A 98 -22.58 0.29 -3.29
C ASN A 98 -22.89 1.52 -4.16
N LYS A 99 -22.00 2.52 -4.17
CA LYS A 99 -22.08 3.71 -5.02
C LYS A 99 -21.47 3.50 -6.43
N VAL A 100 -20.85 2.35 -6.67
CA VAL A 100 -20.20 2.02 -7.95
C VAL A 100 -21.11 1.10 -8.75
N SER A 101 -21.30 1.40 -10.03
CA SER A 101 -22.09 0.54 -10.92
C SER A 101 -21.44 -0.84 -11.06
N LYS A 102 -22.19 -1.89 -10.72
CA LYS A 102 -21.71 -3.28 -10.77
C LYS A 102 -21.40 -3.77 -12.20
N ASN A 103 -22.08 -3.21 -13.19
CA ASN A 103 -21.99 -3.65 -14.59
C ASN A 103 -21.04 -2.79 -15.43
N LEU A 104 -20.45 -1.74 -14.86
CA LEU A 104 -19.49 -0.91 -15.55
C LEU A 104 -18.13 -1.61 -15.61
N GLN A 105 -17.51 -1.63 -16.78
CA GLN A 105 -16.16 -2.18 -16.94
C GLN A 105 -15.14 -1.30 -16.22
N ILE A 106 -14.14 -1.92 -15.58
CA ILE A 106 -13.12 -1.26 -14.79
C ILE A 106 -12.39 -0.17 -15.59
N LYS A 107 -12.10 -0.40 -16.87
CA LYS A 107 -11.46 0.62 -17.73
C LYS A 107 -12.24 1.93 -17.87
N LYS A 108 -13.56 1.89 -17.63
CA LYS A 108 -14.45 3.08 -17.71
C LYS A 108 -14.69 3.75 -16.35
N MET A 109 -14.12 3.20 -15.28
CA MET A 109 -14.27 3.74 -13.92
C MET A 109 -13.27 4.84 -13.64
N SER A 110 -13.58 5.71 -12.66
CA SER A 110 -12.62 6.68 -12.13
C SER A 110 -11.45 5.96 -11.44
N ASP A 111 -10.31 6.64 -11.29
CA ASP A 111 -9.15 6.04 -10.65
C ASP A 111 -9.41 5.71 -9.18
N GLY A 112 -10.18 6.53 -8.46
CA GLY A 112 -10.64 6.21 -7.11
C GLY A 112 -11.49 4.94 -7.03
N GLN A 113 -12.41 4.74 -7.99
CA GLN A 113 -13.21 3.51 -8.07
C GLN A 113 -12.32 2.28 -8.36
N LYS A 114 -11.36 2.42 -9.27
CA LYS A 114 -10.39 1.36 -9.58
C LYS A 114 -9.57 0.97 -8.34
N GLN A 115 -9.10 1.96 -7.56
CA GLN A 115 -8.35 1.69 -6.33
C GLN A 115 -9.19 0.98 -5.28
N LYS A 116 -10.47 1.37 -5.09
CA LYS A 116 -11.39 0.67 -4.19
C LYS A 116 -11.59 -0.80 -4.59
N ILE A 117 -11.69 -1.09 -5.89
CA ILE A 117 -11.83 -2.47 -6.37
C ILE A 117 -10.53 -3.27 -6.19
N LYS A 118 -9.35 -2.63 -6.37
CA LYS A 118 -8.07 -3.26 -6.03
C LYS A 118 -8.02 -3.63 -4.55
N LEU A 119 -8.37 -2.72 -3.66
CA LEU A 119 -8.44 -3.00 -2.22
C LEU A 119 -9.38 -4.17 -1.93
N LEU A 120 -10.59 -4.18 -2.48
CA LEU A 120 -11.52 -5.31 -2.32
C LEU A 120 -10.85 -6.63 -2.72
N ALA A 121 -10.23 -6.67 -3.91
CA ALA A 121 -9.66 -7.90 -4.45
C ALA A 121 -8.49 -8.41 -3.59
N PHE A 122 -7.55 -7.53 -3.23
CA PHE A 122 -6.33 -7.93 -2.54
C PHE A 122 -6.56 -8.18 -1.04
N LEU A 123 -7.39 -7.38 -0.36
CA LEU A 123 -7.66 -7.53 1.06
C LEU A 123 -8.61 -8.70 1.38
N SER A 124 -9.35 -9.22 0.40
CA SER A 124 -10.15 -10.44 0.57
C SER A 124 -9.31 -11.65 0.99
N ALA A 125 -8.00 -11.65 0.69
CA ALA A 125 -7.08 -12.71 1.09
C ALA A 125 -6.64 -12.64 2.56
N ASP A 126 -6.97 -11.57 3.29
CA ASP A 126 -6.57 -11.31 4.68
C ASP A 126 -5.05 -11.29 4.91
N PRO A 127 -4.34 -10.48 4.17
CA PRO A 127 -2.88 -10.46 4.24
C PRO A 127 -2.39 -9.94 5.59
N LYS A 128 -1.27 -10.47 6.08
CA LYS A 128 -0.61 -9.96 7.30
C LYS A 128 0.20 -8.70 7.06
N VAL A 129 0.66 -8.50 5.84
CA VAL A 129 1.43 -7.32 5.44
C VAL A 129 0.84 -6.72 4.18
N ILE A 130 0.50 -5.45 4.24
CA ILE A 130 -0.07 -4.67 3.14
C ILE A 130 0.91 -3.56 2.80
N ILE A 131 1.42 -3.56 1.58
CA ILE A 131 2.30 -2.52 1.07
C ILE A 131 1.54 -1.73 0.03
N LEU A 132 1.40 -0.44 0.28
CA LEU A 132 0.80 0.53 -0.63
C LEU A 132 1.95 1.32 -1.27
N ASP A 133 2.16 1.16 -2.58
CA ASP A 133 3.23 1.87 -3.31
C ASP A 133 2.62 2.95 -4.20
N GLU A 134 2.77 4.20 -3.76
CA GLU A 134 2.23 5.39 -4.41
C GLU A 134 0.72 5.30 -4.68
N PHE A 135 0.00 4.73 -3.72
CA PHE A 135 -1.37 4.27 -3.86
C PHE A 135 -2.39 5.39 -4.09
N THR A 136 -2.13 6.59 -3.57
CA THR A 136 -3.00 7.78 -3.70
C THR A 136 -2.62 8.70 -4.85
N ASN A 137 -1.54 8.37 -5.57
CA ASN A 137 -1.12 9.17 -6.71
C ASN A 137 -2.20 9.21 -7.80
N ALA A 138 -2.31 10.34 -8.45
CA ALA A 138 -3.29 10.62 -9.51
C ALA A 138 -4.77 10.57 -9.08
N LEU A 139 -5.07 10.51 -7.77
CA LEU A 139 -6.43 10.61 -7.26
C LEU A 139 -6.83 12.06 -7.01
N ASP A 140 -8.10 12.36 -7.26
CA ASP A 140 -8.69 13.60 -6.78
C ASP A 140 -8.80 13.60 -5.24
N LYS A 141 -8.95 14.81 -4.67
CA LYS A 141 -8.98 15.00 -3.21
C LYS A 141 -10.05 14.16 -2.51
N ASN A 142 -11.26 14.10 -3.07
CA ASN A 142 -12.37 13.37 -2.44
C ASN A 142 -12.13 11.85 -2.46
N SER A 143 -11.62 11.33 -3.58
CA SER A 143 -11.23 9.92 -3.71
C SER A 143 -10.12 9.56 -2.73
N SER A 144 -9.12 10.42 -2.54
CA SER A 144 -8.05 10.21 -1.56
C SER A 144 -8.59 10.17 -0.13
N ILE A 145 -9.46 11.12 0.26
CA ILE A 145 -10.07 11.15 1.59
C ILE A 145 -10.87 9.87 1.87
N ASP A 146 -11.69 9.43 0.93
CA ASP A 146 -12.45 8.17 1.06
C ASP A 146 -11.53 6.96 1.34
N LEU A 147 -10.34 6.93 0.71
CA LEU A 147 -9.37 5.85 0.91
C LEU A 147 -8.62 5.96 2.25
N TYR A 148 -8.31 7.18 2.69
CA TYR A 148 -7.73 7.40 4.03
C TYR A 148 -8.70 6.94 5.12
N GLU A 149 -9.97 7.34 5.06
CA GLU A 149 -11.02 6.89 5.98
C GLU A 149 -11.12 5.35 6.00
N PHE A 150 -11.12 4.74 4.82
CA PHE A 150 -11.15 3.29 4.70
C PHE A 150 -9.94 2.63 5.39
N LEU A 151 -8.71 3.09 5.09
CA LEU A 151 -7.49 2.50 5.64
C LEU A 151 -7.41 2.65 7.15
N MET A 152 -7.83 3.80 7.69
CA MET A 152 -7.87 4.05 9.11
C MET A 152 -8.91 3.16 9.82
N GLU A 153 -10.07 2.93 9.21
CA GLU A 153 -11.10 2.03 9.76
C GLU A 153 -10.69 0.56 9.63
N TYR A 154 -10.14 0.16 8.49
CA TYR A 154 -9.59 -1.18 8.28
C TYR A 154 -8.52 -1.52 9.33
N LYS A 155 -7.64 -0.57 9.62
CA LYS A 155 -6.57 -0.72 10.61
C LYS A 155 -7.09 -0.99 12.03
N LYS A 156 -8.24 -0.43 12.42
CA LYS A 156 -8.84 -0.67 13.76
C LYS A 156 -9.34 -2.11 13.94
N THR A 157 -9.70 -2.77 12.86
CA THR A 157 -10.38 -4.08 12.88
C THR A 157 -9.51 -5.24 12.40
N HIS A 158 -8.32 -4.95 11.84
CA HIS A 158 -7.40 -5.95 11.29
C HIS A 158 -5.98 -5.74 11.82
N GLU A 159 -5.33 -6.82 12.20
CA GLU A 159 -3.96 -6.81 12.75
C GLU A 159 -2.86 -6.87 11.67
N ALA A 160 -3.13 -6.37 10.47
CA ALA A 160 -2.13 -6.33 9.41
C ALA A 160 -1.11 -5.20 9.63
N VAL A 161 0.16 -5.44 9.28
CA VAL A 161 1.15 -4.36 9.11
C VAL A 161 0.81 -3.61 7.83
N ILE A 162 0.59 -2.30 7.91
CA ILE A 162 0.37 -1.45 6.73
C ILE A 162 1.60 -0.59 6.52
N ILE A 163 2.23 -0.72 5.35
CA ILE A 163 3.36 0.10 4.92
C ILE A 163 2.88 0.97 3.75
N ASN A 164 2.92 2.29 3.92
CA ASN A 164 2.53 3.25 2.90
C ASN A 164 3.78 3.97 2.36
N ILE A 165 4.20 3.57 1.17
CA ILE A 165 5.28 4.24 0.44
C ILE A 165 4.66 5.37 -0.35
N THR A 166 5.08 6.59 -0.05
CA THR A 166 4.46 7.77 -0.65
C THR A 166 5.44 8.92 -0.84
N HIS A 167 5.12 9.81 -1.73
CA HIS A 167 5.66 11.16 -1.83
C HIS A 167 4.56 12.23 -1.69
N ASN A 168 3.32 11.80 -1.44
CA ASN A 168 2.19 12.68 -1.19
C ASN A 168 2.11 13.00 0.30
N LEU A 169 2.45 14.23 0.69
CA LEU A 169 2.44 14.65 2.09
C LEU A 169 1.04 14.65 2.70
N SER A 170 -0.03 14.73 1.89
CA SER A 170 -1.40 14.59 2.38
C SER A 170 -1.67 13.22 3.00
N ASP A 171 -0.97 12.17 2.57
CA ASP A 171 -1.09 10.84 3.20
C ASP A 171 -0.73 10.90 4.70
N LEU A 172 0.30 11.68 5.05
CA LEU A 172 0.75 11.86 6.44
C LEU A 172 -0.19 12.77 7.25
N GLU A 173 -0.91 13.68 6.58
CA GLU A 173 -1.88 14.57 7.22
C GLU A 173 -3.15 13.82 7.62
N TYR A 174 -3.65 12.94 6.76
CA TYR A 174 -4.92 12.25 6.95
C TYR A 174 -4.78 10.87 7.61
N MET A 175 -3.60 10.27 7.59
CA MET A 175 -3.32 8.98 8.20
C MET A 175 -2.19 9.11 9.21
N GLU A 176 -2.53 9.21 10.48
CA GLU A 176 -1.53 9.21 11.56
C GLU A 176 -0.76 7.88 11.58
N GLY A 177 0.55 7.95 11.83
CA GLY A 177 1.38 6.77 11.77
C GLY A 177 2.79 6.93 12.30
N LYS A 178 3.63 5.96 11.99
CA LYS A 178 5.08 6.01 12.16
C LYS A 178 5.74 6.40 10.85
N TYR A 179 6.90 7.03 10.93
CA TYR A 179 7.57 7.66 9.80
C TYR A 179 8.95 7.07 9.61
N TYR A 180 9.28 6.74 8.37
CA TYR A 180 10.55 6.15 7.97
C TYR A 180 11.09 6.87 6.74
N TYR A 181 12.38 7.14 6.73
CA TYR A 181 13.04 7.79 5.61
C TYR A 181 14.07 6.87 4.97
N ILE A 182 14.02 6.72 3.64
CA ILE A 182 15.03 5.98 2.88
C ILE A 182 16.02 6.99 2.30
N ASN A 183 17.26 6.93 2.77
CA ASN A 183 18.38 7.69 2.23
C ASN A 183 19.69 6.96 2.51
N ASN A 184 20.74 7.25 1.74
CA ASN A 184 22.10 6.77 1.96
C ASN A 184 22.20 5.26 2.25
N LEU A 185 21.46 4.42 1.50
CA LEU A 185 21.40 2.96 1.62
C LEU A 185 20.75 2.45 2.92
N GLU A 186 20.10 3.31 3.69
CA GLU A 186 19.47 2.98 4.96
C GLU A 186 17.98 3.29 4.98
N ILE A 187 17.27 2.68 5.93
CA ILE A 187 15.89 3.06 6.30
C ILE A 187 15.96 3.45 7.77
N THR A 188 15.63 4.70 8.08
CA THR A 188 15.68 5.23 9.44
C THR A 188 14.28 5.62 9.92
N GLU A 189 13.93 5.22 11.15
CA GLU A 189 12.70 5.69 11.81
C GLU A 189 12.88 7.17 12.24
N ILE A 190 11.91 8.01 11.92
CA ILE A 190 11.90 9.46 12.18
C ILE A 190 10.88 9.75 13.28
N ALA A 191 11.28 10.56 14.26
CA ALA A 191 10.52 10.76 15.48
C ALA A 191 9.16 11.47 15.28
N SER A 192 9.03 12.33 14.26
CA SER A 192 7.81 13.11 14.06
C SER A 192 7.49 13.37 12.60
N LYS A 193 6.20 13.67 12.35
CA LYS A 193 5.70 14.08 11.03
C LYS A 193 6.43 15.34 10.53
N ASP A 194 6.60 16.32 11.37
CA ASP A 194 7.20 17.60 10.97
C ASP A 194 8.67 17.42 10.54
N GLU A 195 9.38 16.54 11.23
CA GLU A 195 10.77 16.21 10.91
C GLU A 195 10.88 15.52 9.55
N ILE A 196 10.09 14.47 9.31
CA ILE A 196 10.15 13.74 8.03
C ILE A 196 9.71 14.62 6.86
N VAL A 197 8.71 15.49 7.05
CA VAL A 197 8.28 16.47 6.04
C VAL A 197 9.41 17.44 5.72
N ALA A 198 10.10 17.97 6.75
CA ALA A 198 11.23 18.86 6.57
C ALA A 198 12.38 18.18 5.81
N MET A 199 12.75 16.95 6.17
CA MET A 199 13.77 16.15 5.47
C MET A 199 13.39 15.94 4.00
N TYR A 200 12.15 15.53 3.74
CA TYR A 200 11.66 15.27 2.39
C TYR A 200 11.70 16.53 1.50
N ILE A 201 11.29 17.70 2.04
CA ILE A 201 11.31 18.97 1.29
C ILE A 201 12.75 19.42 0.99
N ARG A 202 13.69 19.21 1.91
CA ARG A 202 15.10 19.58 1.73
C ARG A 202 15.84 18.60 0.81
N GLY A 203 15.32 17.40 0.60
CA GLY A 203 15.98 16.35 -0.18
C GLY A 203 17.15 15.69 0.55
N GLU A 204 17.10 15.69 1.87
CA GLU A 204 18.14 15.12 2.76
C GLU A 204 18.05 13.59 2.82
#